data_c06da3ebfacaf69f1ccb50463697eccd
#
_entry.id   c06da3ebfacaf69f1ccb50463697eccd
#
_cell.length_a   1.000
_cell.length_b   1.000
_cell.length_c   1.000
_cell.angle_alpha   90.00
_cell.angle_beta   90.00
_cell.angle_gamma   90.00
#
_symmetry.space_group_name_H-M   'P 1'
#
loop_
_entity.id
_entity.type
_entity.pdbx_description
1 polymer ?
#
loop_
_entity_poly.entity_id
_entity_poly.type
_entity_poly.pdbx_seq_one_letter_code
_entity_poly.pdbx_strand_id
1 'polypeptide(L)'
;MLKAYVLVKLMTSMKSIVILFSILTLLAQGACGPLKFKKVDAKDVPPNVRDRVQKNMEEGKGFRLMDSRKKGTNYEFASSNPLWRATLDTLDFMPLVSANYSGGIIITDWYSEEGNSNDSVKITIRFLSNEIRSDAVDIDIFYKNCISISNCSISKKDGPLKKELTRKILSKATVYEKQNKKKNFKPYNNQSTPGD
;
A
#
# COMPACT_ATOMS: atom_id res chain seq x y z
N MET A 1 59.21 -22.27 28.31
CA MET A 1 58.06 -22.22 29.22
C MET A 1 56.86 -21.44 28.60
N LEU A 2 57.06 -20.35 27.87
CA LEU A 2 55.99 -19.51 27.32
C LEU A 2 55.07 -20.23 26.30
N LYS A 3 55.61 -21.07 25.40
CA LYS A 3 54.84 -21.82 24.39
C LYS A 3 53.86 -22.86 24.99
N ALA A 4 54.26 -23.51 26.11
CA ALA A 4 53.37 -24.48 26.77
C ALA A 4 52.18 -23.79 27.45
N TYR A 5 52.38 -22.61 28.02
CA TYR A 5 51.31 -21.83 28.65
C TYR A 5 50.27 -21.33 27.63
N VAL A 6 50.69 -20.90 26.45
CA VAL A 6 49.78 -20.46 25.37
C VAL A 6 48.97 -21.63 24.85
N LEU A 7 49.58 -22.80 24.66
CA LEU A 7 48.85 -24.01 24.20
C LEU A 7 47.80 -24.47 25.21
N VAL A 8 48.09 -24.47 26.51
CA VAL A 8 47.11 -24.84 27.55
C VAL A 8 45.95 -23.85 27.58
N LYS A 9 46.21 -22.54 27.43
CA LYS A 9 45.16 -21.52 27.39
C LYS A 9 44.29 -21.63 26.14
N LEU A 10 44.84 -22.02 25.00
CA LEU A 10 44.07 -22.26 23.76
C LEU A 10 43.20 -23.53 23.91
N MET A 11 43.69 -24.60 24.51
CA MET A 11 42.94 -25.83 24.72
C MET A 11 41.77 -25.63 25.70
N THR A 12 41.94 -24.82 26.75
CA THR A 12 40.87 -24.51 27.69
C THR A 12 39.79 -23.63 27.03
N SER A 13 40.16 -22.67 26.19
CA SER A 13 39.27 -21.85 25.44
C SER A 13 38.43 -22.66 24.43
N MET A 14 39.04 -23.58 23.69
CA MET A 14 38.35 -24.50 22.79
C MET A 14 37.32 -25.40 23.51
N LYS A 15 37.67 -25.94 24.68
CA LYS A 15 36.77 -26.76 25.50
C LYS A 15 35.53 -25.92 25.94
N SER A 16 35.73 -24.68 26.37
CA SER A 16 34.62 -23.78 26.71
C SER A 16 33.70 -23.49 25.54
N ILE A 17 34.26 -23.28 24.33
CA ILE A 17 33.45 -23.03 23.12
C ILE A 17 32.62 -24.25 22.74
N VAL A 18 33.19 -25.45 22.83
CA VAL A 18 32.47 -26.72 22.54
C VAL A 18 31.34 -26.95 23.54
N ILE A 19 31.57 -26.67 24.83
CA ILE A 19 30.52 -26.77 25.86
C ILE A 19 29.40 -25.77 25.61
N LEU A 20 29.74 -24.50 25.27
CA LEU A 20 28.74 -23.48 24.92
C LEU A 20 27.90 -23.89 23.70
N PHE A 21 28.53 -24.44 22.67
CA PHE A 21 27.86 -24.90 21.48
C PHE A 21 26.94 -26.10 21.77
N SER A 22 27.35 -27.03 22.63
CA SER A 22 26.55 -28.16 23.09
C SER A 22 25.34 -27.73 23.90
N ILE A 23 25.47 -26.72 24.77
CA ILE A 23 24.32 -26.17 25.53
C ILE A 23 23.35 -25.44 24.59
N LEU A 24 23.86 -24.71 23.61
CA LEU A 24 23.02 -23.99 22.62
C LEU A 24 22.20 -24.97 21.76
N THR A 25 22.81 -26.11 21.36
CA THR A 25 22.06 -27.15 20.59
C THR A 25 21.00 -27.85 21.42
N LEU A 26 21.23 -28.07 22.71
CA LEU A 26 20.24 -28.64 23.63
C LEU A 26 19.05 -27.68 23.85
N LEU A 27 19.28 -26.37 23.90
CA LEU A 27 18.22 -25.37 24.05
C LEU A 27 17.38 -25.20 22.76
N ALA A 28 17.94 -25.49 21.58
CA ALA A 28 17.23 -25.41 20.30
C ALA A 28 16.20 -26.53 20.11
N GLN A 29 16.31 -27.64 20.84
CA GLN A 29 15.37 -28.77 20.70
C GLN A 29 14.05 -28.56 21.47
N GLY A 30 13.97 -27.56 22.34
CA GLY A 30 12.74 -27.24 23.09
C GLY A 30 11.69 -26.41 22.33
N ALA A 31 11.95 -25.97 21.09
CA ALA A 31 11.09 -25.07 20.35
C ALA A 31 9.97 -25.77 19.55
N CYS A 32 9.88 -27.09 19.51
CA CYS A 32 8.72 -27.80 18.97
C CYS A 32 7.63 -27.86 20.04
N GLY A 33 6.88 -26.75 20.18
CA GLY A 33 5.63 -26.77 20.94
C GLY A 33 4.65 -27.77 20.32
N PRO A 34 3.84 -28.48 21.11
CA PRO A 34 2.85 -29.40 20.57
C PRO A 34 1.88 -28.64 19.68
N LEU A 35 1.89 -28.96 18.38
CA LEU A 35 0.84 -28.52 17.46
C LEU A 35 -0.49 -29.00 18.02
N LYS A 36 -1.24 -28.09 18.65
CA LYS A 36 -2.60 -28.38 19.11
C LYS A 36 -3.48 -28.55 17.89
N PHE A 37 -3.52 -29.77 17.35
CA PHE A 37 -4.52 -30.13 16.35
C PHE A 37 -5.89 -30.05 17.03
N LYS A 38 -6.73 -29.13 16.54
CA LYS A 38 -8.13 -29.08 16.93
C LYS A 38 -8.74 -30.42 16.48
N LYS A 39 -9.09 -31.32 17.41
CA LYS A 39 -9.82 -32.53 17.08
C LYS A 39 -11.19 -32.09 16.58
N VAL A 40 -11.39 -32.17 15.29
CA VAL A 40 -12.70 -31.96 14.66
C VAL A 40 -13.41 -33.33 14.70
N ASP A 41 -14.65 -33.33 15.15
CA ASP A 41 -15.42 -34.58 15.27
C ASP A 41 -15.62 -35.16 13.85
N ALA A 42 -15.48 -36.48 13.71
CA ALA A 42 -15.64 -37.18 12.44
C ALA A 42 -17.06 -37.02 11.85
N LYS A 43 -18.03 -36.65 12.66
CA LYS A 43 -19.39 -36.28 12.21
C LYS A 43 -19.43 -34.94 11.46
N ASP A 44 -18.52 -34.02 11.81
CA ASP A 44 -18.48 -32.69 11.17
C ASP A 44 -17.69 -32.67 9.87
N VAL A 45 -16.72 -33.60 9.75
CA VAL A 45 -15.88 -33.70 8.55
C VAL A 45 -15.92 -35.14 8.03
N PRO A 46 -16.69 -35.45 6.99
CA PRO A 46 -16.73 -36.78 6.40
C PRO A 46 -15.33 -37.26 5.99
N PRO A 47 -14.98 -38.54 6.22
CA PRO A 47 -13.67 -39.09 5.90
C PRO A 47 -13.43 -39.14 4.37
N ASN A 48 -14.51 -39.26 3.58
CA ASN A 48 -14.43 -39.33 2.14
C ASN A 48 -14.31 -37.92 1.53
N VAL A 49 -13.36 -37.77 0.60
CA VAL A 49 -13.11 -36.50 -0.08
C VAL A 49 -14.33 -36.02 -0.87
N ARG A 50 -15.06 -36.92 -1.51
CA ARG A 50 -16.26 -36.60 -2.31
C ARG A 50 -17.37 -36.02 -1.43
N ASP A 51 -17.62 -36.63 -0.28
CA ASP A 51 -18.66 -36.21 0.65
C ASP A 51 -18.33 -34.84 1.26
N ARG A 52 -17.03 -34.56 1.51
CA ARG A 52 -16.56 -33.23 1.95
C ARG A 52 -16.78 -32.15 0.89
N VAL A 53 -16.47 -32.49 -0.37
CA VAL A 53 -16.70 -31.56 -1.47
C VAL A 53 -18.18 -31.28 -1.66
N GLN A 54 -19.01 -32.32 -1.61
CA GLN A 54 -20.47 -32.18 -1.73
C GLN A 54 -21.05 -31.35 -0.58
N LYS A 55 -20.68 -31.67 0.67
CA LYS A 55 -21.08 -30.88 1.85
C LYS A 55 -20.65 -29.41 1.75
N ASN A 56 -19.41 -29.15 1.33
CA ASN A 56 -18.93 -27.78 1.12
C ASN A 56 -19.68 -27.06 0.00
N MET A 57 -20.10 -27.78 -1.04
CA MET A 57 -20.93 -27.21 -2.12
C MET A 57 -22.33 -26.88 -1.61
N GLU A 58 -22.96 -27.77 -0.85
CA GLU A 58 -24.29 -27.59 -0.25
C GLU A 58 -24.29 -26.45 0.77
N GLU A 59 -23.26 -26.38 1.62
CA GLU A 59 -23.09 -25.30 2.61
C GLU A 59 -22.58 -23.98 1.98
N GLY A 60 -22.30 -23.97 0.68
CA GLY A 60 -21.80 -22.79 0.00
C GLY A 60 -20.37 -22.39 0.36
N LYS A 61 -19.59 -23.29 0.97
CA LYS A 61 -18.19 -23.10 1.37
C LYS A 61 -17.19 -23.52 0.30
N GLY A 62 -17.64 -23.99 -0.88
CA GLY A 62 -16.79 -24.35 -2.00
C GLY A 62 -16.03 -23.16 -2.57
N PHE A 63 -14.85 -23.43 -3.18
CA PHE A 63 -14.10 -22.42 -3.92
C PHE A 63 -14.93 -21.94 -5.12
N ARG A 64 -15.54 -20.77 -4.98
CA ARG A 64 -16.35 -20.15 -6.02
C ARG A 64 -15.48 -19.20 -6.83
N LEU A 65 -15.00 -19.65 -7.98
CA LEU A 65 -14.42 -18.76 -9.01
C LEU A 65 -15.40 -17.66 -9.44
N MET A 66 -16.70 -17.83 -9.13
CA MET A 66 -17.78 -16.95 -9.54
C MET A 66 -18.31 -16.04 -8.42
N ASP A 67 -17.86 -16.21 -7.18
CA ASP A 67 -18.25 -15.33 -6.07
C ASP A 67 -17.55 -13.96 -6.11
N SER A 68 -16.60 -13.81 -7.03
CA SER A 68 -16.06 -12.53 -7.47
C SER A 68 -17.12 -11.58 -8.04
N ARG A 69 -18.32 -12.07 -8.38
CA ARG A 69 -19.38 -11.24 -8.95
C ARG A 69 -20.18 -10.44 -7.93
N LYS A 70 -20.12 -10.78 -6.63
CA LYS A 70 -20.82 -10.02 -5.59
C LYS A 70 -19.95 -9.08 -4.77
N LYS A 71 -18.65 -9.33 -4.71
CA LYS A 71 -17.66 -8.25 -4.55
C LYS A 71 -17.33 -7.84 -5.98
N GLY A 72 -18.06 -6.88 -6.51
CA GLY A 72 -17.55 -6.16 -7.64
C GLY A 72 -16.09 -5.90 -7.28
N THR A 73 -15.16 -6.41 -8.07
CA THR A 73 -13.82 -5.87 -8.11
C THR A 73 -14.05 -4.43 -8.54
N ASN A 74 -14.44 -3.59 -7.58
CA ASN A 74 -14.18 -2.19 -7.72
C ASN A 74 -12.69 -2.17 -7.98
N TYR A 75 -12.32 -1.82 -9.19
CA TYR A 75 -10.98 -1.38 -9.49
C TYR A 75 -10.75 -0.09 -8.71
N GLU A 76 -10.66 -0.22 -7.39
CA GLU A 76 -10.44 0.87 -6.46
C GLU A 76 -8.97 1.32 -6.46
N PHE A 77 -8.17 0.86 -7.43
CA PHE A 77 -6.78 1.24 -7.49
C PHE A 77 -6.59 2.76 -7.49
N ALA A 78 -7.38 3.48 -8.27
CA ALA A 78 -7.30 4.92 -8.33
C ALA A 78 -8.30 5.64 -7.41
N SER A 79 -9.34 4.95 -6.94
CA SER A 79 -10.40 5.53 -6.11
C SER A 79 -10.20 5.35 -4.61
N SER A 80 -9.33 4.40 -4.19
CA SER A 80 -9.09 4.13 -2.77
C SER A 80 -8.20 5.17 -2.09
N ASN A 81 -7.24 5.75 -2.83
CA ASN A 81 -6.38 6.79 -2.27
C ASN A 81 -7.01 8.18 -2.42
N PRO A 82 -7.37 8.85 -1.31
CA PRO A 82 -8.01 10.16 -1.35
C PRO A 82 -7.17 11.25 -2.03
N LEU A 83 -5.83 11.22 -1.86
CA LEU A 83 -4.92 12.18 -2.50
C LEU A 83 -4.90 12.01 -4.02
N TRP A 84 -4.78 10.77 -4.48
CA TRP A 84 -4.79 10.46 -5.91
C TRP A 84 -6.07 10.92 -6.58
N ARG A 85 -7.22 10.54 -6.01
CA ARG A 85 -8.53 10.94 -6.51
C ARG A 85 -8.71 12.45 -6.53
N ALA A 86 -8.34 13.12 -5.43
CA ALA A 86 -8.43 14.58 -5.32
C ALA A 86 -7.54 15.29 -6.36
N THR A 87 -6.40 14.71 -6.69
CA THR A 87 -5.50 15.25 -7.71
C THR A 87 -6.09 15.13 -9.10
N LEU A 88 -6.60 13.95 -9.47
CA LEU A 88 -7.28 13.76 -10.76
C LEU A 88 -8.46 14.73 -10.92
N ASP A 89 -9.30 14.86 -9.90
CA ASP A 89 -10.44 15.79 -9.92
C ASP A 89 -10.03 17.27 -9.90
N THR A 90 -8.82 17.58 -9.48
CA THR A 90 -8.31 18.96 -9.49
C THR A 90 -7.72 19.32 -10.83
N LEU A 91 -7.19 18.33 -11.55
CA LEU A 91 -6.58 18.47 -12.87
C LEU A 91 -7.51 18.05 -14.03
N ASP A 92 -8.81 17.82 -13.75
CA ASP A 92 -9.78 17.31 -14.73
C ASP A 92 -9.88 18.15 -16.02
N PHE A 93 -9.61 19.46 -15.92
CA PHE A 93 -9.61 20.39 -17.06
C PHE A 93 -8.37 20.26 -17.96
N MET A 94 -7.32 19.54 -17.53
CA MET A 94 -6.07 19.38 -18.28
C MET A 94 -5.95 17.97 -18.85
N PRO A 95 -5.55 17.80 -20.12
CA PRO A 95 -5.24 16.49 -20.66
C PRO A 95 -4.04 15.88 -19.95
N LEU A 96 -4.10 14.57 -19.68
CA LEU A 96 -3.04 13.84 -19.00
C LEU A 96 -2.18 13.09 -20.02
N VAL A 97 -0.86 13.22 -19.90
CA VAL A 97 0.12 12.42 -20.65
C VAL A 97 0.33 11.09 -19.96
N SER A 98 0.38 11.09 -18.63
CA SER A 98 0.61 9.89 -17.83
C SER A 98 -0.02 10.01 -16.47
N ALA A 99 -0.64 8.91 -16.03
CA ALA A 99 -1.15 8.74 -14.67
C ALA A 99 -0.74 7.34 -14.18
N ASN A 100 0.42 7.24 -13.54
CA ASN A 100 0.96 5.99 -13.03
C ASN A 100 0.75 5.91 -11.52
N TYR A 101 -0.28 5.16 -11.11
CA TYR A 101 -0.61 4.99 -9.69
C TYR A 101 0.50 4.30 -8.90
N SER A 102 1.07 3.21 -9.44
CA SER A 102 2.13 2.44 -8.76
C SER A 102 3.42 3.23 -8.63
N GLY A 103 3.73 4.07 -9.62
CA GLY A 103 4.88 4.98 -9.58
C GLY A 103 4.61 6.27 -8.82
N GLY A 104 3.36 6.49 -8.38
CA GLY A 104 2.99 7.68 -7.66
C GLY A 104 3.21 8.98 -8.43
N ILE A 105 2.94 8.99 -9.75
CA ILE A 105 3.19 10.17 -10.59
C ILE A 105 2.02 10.44 -11.55
N ILE A 106 1.67 11.72 -11.67
CA ILE A 106 0.72 12.24 -12.66
C ILE A 106 1.43 13.34 -13.44
N ILE A 107 1.32 13.28 -14.76
CA ILE A 107 1.92 14.25 -15.68
C ILE A 107 0.82 14.73 -16.62
N THR A 108 0.57 16.05 -16.65
CA THR A 108 -0.36 16.66 -17.63
C THR A 108 0.37 16.92 -18.96
N ASP A 109 -0.40 17.17 -20.00
CA ASP A 109 0.14 17.78 -21.21
C ASP A 109 0.26 19.29 -21.02
N TRP A 110 0.84 19.95 -22.03
CA TRP A 110 0.85 21.40 -22.11
C TRP A 110 -0.59 21.92 -22.29
N TYR A 111 -0.99 22.76 -21.38
CA TYR A 111 -2.31 23.40 -21.39
C TYR A 111 -2.14 24.90 -21.53
N SER A 112 -2.86 25.48 -22.48
CA SER A 112 -2.99 26.91 -22.67
C SER A 112 -4.43 27.33 -22.59
N GLU A 113 -4.72 28.46 -21.97
CA GLU A 113 -6.06 29.02 -21.92
C GLU A 113 -6.49 29.51 -23.30
N GLU A 114 -7.76 29.39 -23.62
CA GLU A 114 -8.31 29.81 -24.90
C GLU A 114 -7.99 31.30 -25.16
N GLY A 115 -7.37 31.57 -26.33
CA GLY A 115 -6.95 32.92 -26.74
C GLY A 115 -5.48 33.24 -26.44
N ASN A 116 -4.74 32.45 -25.70
CA ASN A 116 -3.30 32.70 -25.44
C ASN A 116 -2.45 31.46 -25.82
N SER A 117 -2.26 31.28 -27.13
CA SER A 117 -1.46 30.17 -27.68
C SER A 117 0.03 30.26 -27.37
N ASN A 118 0.51 31.41 -26.89
CA ASN A 118 1.94 31.64 -26.65
C ASN A 118 2.38 31.14 -25.28
N ASP A 119 1.48 31.07 -24.32
CA ASP A 119 1.78 30.63 -22.97
C ASP A 119 1.10 29.27 -22.67
N SER A 120 1.87 28.33 -22.20
CA SER A 120 1.36 27.02 -21.83
C SER A 120 1.93 26.57 -20.49
N VAL A 121 1.15 25.81 -19.75
CA VAL A 121 1.52 25.28 -18.44
C VAL A 121 1.47 23.76 -18.47
N LYS A 122 2.47 23.12 -17.91
CA LYS A 122 2.53 21.67 -17.69
C LYS A 122 2.78 21.41 -16.22
N ILE A 123 2.03 20.47 -15.65
CA ILE A 123 2.08 20.13 -14.23
C ILE A 123 2.53 18.68 -14.08
N THR A 124 3.50 18.46 -13.22
CA THR A 124 3.93 17.13 -12.79
C THR A 124 3.71 17.00 -11.30
N ILE A 125 2.99 15.98 -10.86
CA ILE A 125 2.70 15.72 -9.45
C ILE A 125 3.27 14.37 -9.07
N ARG A 126 4.08 14.35 -8.00
CA ARG A 126 4.64 13.14 -7.41
C ARG A 126 4.08 12.96 -6.00
N PHE A 127 3.62 11.75 -5.71
CA PHE A 127 3.14 11.37 -4.40
C PHE A 127 4.28 10.72 -3.61
N LEU A 128 4.64 11.33 -2.50
CA LEU A 128 5.72 10.88 -1.63
C LEU A 128 5.18 10.03 -0.46
N SER A 129 3.89 10.17 -0.16
CA SER A 129 3.19 9.44 0.90
C SER A 129 1.71 9.30 0.58
N ASN A 130 1.04 8.35 1.22
CA ASN A 130 -0.42 8.17 1.14
C ASN A 130 -1.19 8.98 2.19
N GLU A 131 -0.49 9.70 3.05
CA GLU A 131 -1.10 10.52 4.09
C GLU A 131 -1.49 11.90 3.57
N ILE A 132 -2.57 12.45 4.12
CA ILE A 132 -3.04 13.79 3.73
C ILE A 132 -2.24 14.85 4.50
N ARG A 133 -1.05 15.15 3.99
CA ARG A 133 -0.12 16.15 4.53
C ARG A 133 0.43 17.01 3.38
N SER A 134 0.88 18.20 3.70
CA SER A 134 1.42 19.14 2.70
C SER A 134 2.70 18.67 2.02
N ASP A 135 3.48 17.85 2.71
CA ASP A 135 4.72 17.23 2.23
C ASP A 135 4.52 15.87 1.53
N ALA A 136 3.29 15.37 1.51
CA ALA A 136 2.95 14.12 0.82
C ALA A 136 2.87 14.27 -0.71
N VAL A 137 2.82 15.51 -1.21
CA VAL A 137 2.66 15.81 -2.63
C VAL A 137 3.71 16.83 -3.05
N ASP A 138 4.51 16.47 -4.03
CA ASP A 138 5.46 17.38 -4.67
C ASP A 138 4.95 17.76 -6.05
N ILE A 139 4.81 19.06 -6.30
CA ILE A 139 4.23 19.63 -7.51
C ILE A 139 5.27 20.45 -8.24
N ASP A 140 5.59 20.05 -9.46
CA ASP A 140 6.45 20.79 -10.38
C ASP A 140 5.61 21.43 -11.45
N ILE A 141 5.78 22.76 -11.64
CA ILE A 141 5.06 23.54 -12.64
C ILE A 141 6.05 24.10 -13.66
N PHE A 142 5.81 23.75 -14.90
CA PHE A 142 6.60 24.22 -16.03
C PHE A 142 5.78 25.19 -16.85
N TYR A 143 6.35 26.33 -17.14
CA TYR A 143 5.78 27.35 -18.00
C TYR A 143 6.54 27.36 -19.32
N LYS A 144 5.82 27.30 -20.41
CA LYS A 144 6.34 27.42 -21.76
C LYS A 144 5.82 28.74 -22.36
N ASN A 145 6.71 29.60 -22.75
CA ASN A 145 6.39 30.86 -23.46
C ASN A 145 7.03 30.85 -24.85
N CYS A 146 6.23 31.06 -25.89
CA CYS A 146 6.66 31.05 -27.27
C CYS A 146 6.52 32.46 -27.89
N ILE A 147 7.63 33.04 -28.28
CA ILE A 147 7.64 34.30 -29.02
C ILE A 147 7.28 34.06 -30.49
N SER A 148 7.62 32.89 -31.02
CA SER A 148 7.27 32.41 -32.36
C SER A 148 7.16 30.90 -32.35
N ILE A 149 6.66 30.28 -33.43
CA ILE A 149 6.44 28.82 -33.55
C ILE A 149 7.70 28.00 -33.22
N SER A 150 8.90 28.54 -33.54
CA SER A 150 10.18 27.84 -33.32
C SER A 150 11.00 28.40 -32.16
N ASN A 151 10.55 29.46 -31.49
CA ASN A 151 11.31 30.11 -30.41
C ASN A 151 10.48 30.07 -29.10
N CYS A 152 10.58 28.96 -28.41
CA CYS A 152 9.91 28.74 -27.13
C CYS A 152 10.93 28.58 -25.98
N SER A 153 10.68 29.25 -24.87
CA SER A 153 11.43 29.08 -23.64
C SER A 153 10.59 28.29 -22.62
N ILE A 154 11.24 27.37 -21.91
CA ILE A 154 10.60 26.58 -20.85
C ILE A 154 11.30 26.91 -19.54
N SER A 155 10.52 27.23 -18.51
CA SER A 155 11.03 27.54 -17.19
C SER A 155 10.18 26.81 -16.12
N LYS A 156 10.86 26.26 -15.11
CA LYS A 156 10.22 25.75 -13.90
C LYS A 156 10.13 26.91 -12.91
N LYS A 157 8.95 27.18 -12.36
CA LYS A 157 8.75 28.25 -11.38
C LYS A 157 7.91 27.74 -10.21
N ASP A 158 8.44 27.94 -9.01
CA ASP A 158 7.67 27.79 -7.78
C ASP A 158 6.93 29.10 -7.51
N GLY A 159 5.61 29.08 -7.65
CA GLY A 159 4.77 30.26 -7.55
C GLY A 159 3.54 30.04 -6.67
N PRO A 160 2.65 31.04 -6.61
CA PRO A 160 1.38 30.94 -5.86
C PRO A 160 0.52 29.75 -6.33
N LEU A 161 0.57 29.42 -7.62
CA LEU A 161 -0.17 28.29 -8.20
C LEU A 161 0.18 26.95 -7.53
N LYS A 162 1.46 26.69 -7.22
CA LYS A 162 1.88 25.47 -6.51
C LYS A 162 1.21 25.37 -5.15
N LYS A 163 1.21 26.46 -4.38
CA LYS A 163 0.59 26.52 -3.05
C LYS A 163 -0.93 26.33 -3.13
N GLU A 164 -1.56 26.95 -4.12
CA GLU A 164 -3.01 26.84 -4.32
C GLU A 164 -3.42 25.43 -4.72
N LEU A 165 -2.73 24.82 -5.67
CA LEU A 165 -2.97 23.42 -6.07
C LEU A 165 -2.80 22.48 -4.90
N THR A 166 -1.70 22.59 -4.14
CA THR A 166 -1.47 21.76 -2.95
C THR A 166 -2.63 21.90 -1.97
N ARG A 167 -3.05 23.10 -1.65
CA ARG A 167 -4.17 23.36 -0.74
C ARG A 167 -5.47 22.77 -1.26
N LYS A 168 -5.77 22.94 -2.55
CA LYS A 168 -7.00 22.44 -3.19
C LYS A 168 -7.04 20.91 -3.19
N ILE A 169 -5.93 20.27 -3.53
CA ILE A 169 -5.80 18.80 -3.51
C ILE A 169 -6.00 18.27 -2.09
N LEU A 170 -5.32 18.82 -1.09
CA LEU A 170 -5.43 18.38 0.30
C LEU A 170 -6.85 18.58 0.85
N SER A 171 -7.49 19.71 0.53
CA SER A 171 -8.87 19.97 0.92
C SER A 171 -9.85 18.96 0.34
N LYS A 172 -9.75 18.65 -0.97
CA LYS A 172 -10.57 17.60 -1.60
C LYS A 172 -10.27 16.21 -1.04
N ALA A 173 -8.99 15.90 -0.78
CA ALA A 173 -8.58 14.62 -0.23
C ALA A 173 -9.20 14.35 1.16
N THR A 174 -9.26 15.37 2.02
CA THR A 174 -9.93 15.25 3.33
C THR A 174 -11.41 14.94 3.20
N VAL A 175 -12.09 15.48 2.18
CA VAL A 175 -13.51 15.17 1.92
C VAL A 175 -13.65 13.70 1.52
N TYR A 176 -12.80 13.21 0.60
CA TYR A 176 -12.83 11.82 0.16
C TYR A 176 -12.48 10.84 1.27
N GLU A 177 -11.51 11.17 2.12
CA GLU A 177 -11.19 10.36 3.29
C GLU A 177 -12.39 10.20 4.25
N LYS A 178 -13.08 11.32 4.53
CA LYS A 178 -14.31 11.29 5.36
C LYS A 178 -15.41 10.43 4.73
N GLN A 179 -15.57 10.49 3.41
CA GLN A 179 -16.54 9.66 2.69
C GLN A 179 -16.17 8.18 2.77
N ASN A 180 -14.90 7.83 2.60
CA ASN A 180 -14.41 6.46 2.71
C ASN A 180 -14.60 5.91 4.12
N LYS A 181 -14.30 6.70 5.16
CA LYS A 181 -14.53 6.32 6.57
C LYS A 181 -16.02 6.05 6.83
N LYS A 182 -16.94 6.87 6.31
CA LYS A 182 -18.38 6.63 6.45
C LYS A 182 -18.85 5.35 5.75
N LYS A 183 -18.35 5.06 4.55
CA LYS A 183 -18.71 3.83 3.81
C LYS A 183 -18.22 2.57 4.51
N ASN A 184 -17.05 2.64 5.14
CA ASN A 184 -16.41 1.50 5.81
C ASN A 184 -16.83 1.37 7.28
N PHE A 185 -17.59 2.33 7.81
CA PHE A 185 -18.08 2.28 9.18
C PHE A 185 -19.15 1.20 9.30
N LYS A 186 -18.80 0.10 9.96
CA LYS A 186 -19.76 -0.90 10.43
C LYS A 186 -20.03 -0.58 11.90
N PRO A 187 -21.28 -0.21 12.28
CA PRO A 187 -21.60 -0.03 13.68
C PRO A 187 -21.34 -1.33 14.42
N TYR A 188 -20.73 -1.25 15.60
CA TYR A 188 -20.56 -2.39 16.49
C TYR A 188 -21.98 -2.84 16.90
N ASN A 189 -22.44 -3.95 16.34
CA ASN A 189 -23.63 -4.61 16.83
C ASN A 189 -23.26 -5.20 18.19
N ASN A 190 -23.83 -4.63 19.25
CA ASN A 190 -23.94 -5.29 20.55
C ASN A 190 -24.83 -6.52 20.36
N GLN A 191 -24.28 -7.59 19.78
CA GLN A 191 -24.89 -8.90 19.94
C GLN A 191 -24.70 -9.23 21.41
N SER A 192 -25.83 -9.11 22.14
CA SER A 192 -26.00 -9.67 23.47
C SER A 192 -25.28 -11.02 23.53
N THR A 193 -24.34 -11.15 24.46
CA THR A 193 -23.78 -12.43 24.88
C THR A 193 -24.92 -13.44 25.08
N PRO A 194 -24.87 -14.63 24.48
CA PRO A 194 -25.78 -15.71 24.85
C PRO A 194 -25.32 -16.19 26.19
N GLY A 195 -26.07 -15.83 27.24
CA GLY A 195 -25.75 -16.24 28.59
C GLY A 195 -26.61 -15.51 29.62
N ASP A 196 -27.90 -15.77 29.61
CA ASP A 196 -28.79 -15.83 30.78
C ASP A 196 -29.80 -16.97 30.57
#